data_0f26551e689242d9ec7bfe6bee0c6594
#
_entry.id   0f26551e689242d9ec7bfe6bee0c6594
#
_cell.length_a   1.000
_cell.length_b   1.000
_cell.length_c   1.000
_cell.angle_alpha   90.00
_cell.angle_beta   90.00
_cell.angle_gamma   90.00
#
_symmetry.space_group_name_H-M   'P 1'
#
loop_
_entity.id
_entity.type
_entity.pdbx_description
1 polymer ?
#
loop_
_entity_poly.entity_id
_entity_poly.type
_entity_poly.pdbx_seq_one_letter_code
_entity_poly.pdbx_strand_id
1 'polypeptide(L)'
;MMLYNTDTGAVLHSANLVFNDWVREVHIAENLGVISVSEEAVETCDKELLEDAIKKKLVNLQPIASHPLKPVNFLPILNLQKDIENIDDEATELMGDDIISYLSELNIFLSLDDGLLEEWDLILRQLLFPIRGSIGQCKQLDPFIIELLLRDSQYSIMQHVNFVGGNLAQYSYWGKLRNILSSFPQYNYHLWFAYTELEQITGLYASDFFYDIIIVPCFIDDMEEVKDRIMHLSIRPEKVTLHVYMTSEEEYVASVFPDNYSVCIRPLYTGHNLDFFKKNVFLKEEDILGSVIGMRKIFCNQKLNSTFFGVLNVYPDGSV
;
A
#
# COMPACT_ATOMS: atom_id res chain seq x y z
N MET A 1 -2.02 26.10 10.09
CA MET A 1 -1.67 25.63 8.74
C MET A 1 -0.21 25.24 8.71
N MET A 2 0.16 24.19 7.96
CA MET A 2 1.55 23.80 7.73
C MET A 2 1.87 24.00 6.25
N LEU A 3 3.00 24.64 5.95
CA LEU A 3 3.57 24.71 4.61
C LEU A 3 4.84 23.89 4.58
N TYR A 4 5.02 23.15 3.50
CA TYR A 4 6.17 22.30 3.30
C TYR A 4 6.80 22.56 1.93
N ASN A 5 8.10 22.78 1.91
CA ASN A 5 8.86 22.93 0.65
C ASN A 5 9.31 21.57 0.18
N THR A 6 8.79 21.12 -0.96
CA THR A 6 9.07 19.79 -1.53
C THR A 6 10.48 19.61 -2.05
N ASP A 7 11.21 20.72 -2.30
CA ASP A 7 12.59 20.67 -2.80
C ASP A 7 13.62 20.62 -1.66
N THR A 8 13.33 21.35 -0.57
CA THR A 8 14.29 21.55 0.51
C THR A 8 13.94 20.81 1.79
N GLY A 9 12.70 20.34 1.93
CA GLY A 9 12.16 19.75 3.17
C GLY A 9 11.88 20.79 4.27
N ALA A 10 12.00 22.09 3.96
CA ALA A 10 11.74 23.12 4.95
C ALA A 10 10.26 23.22 5.31
N VAL A 11 9.95 23.41 6.59
CA VAL A 11 8.61 23.44 7.14
C VAL A 11 8.35 24.76 7.85
N LEU A 12 7.12 25.26 7.73
CA LEU A 12 6.61 26.43 8.42
C LEU A 12 5.23 26.14 8.98
N HIS A 13 5.04 26.40 10.27
CA HIS A 13 3.73 26.37 10.92
C HIS A 13 3.19 27.79 11.07
N SER A 14 1.95 28.00 10.67
CA SER A 14 1.28 29.29 10.80
C SER A 14 -0.07 29.16 11.49
N ALA A 15 -0.26 29.95 12.54
CA ALA A 15 -1.57 30.24 13.16
C ALA A 15 -2.13 31.61 12.72
N ASN A 16 -1.36 32.42 11.95
CA ASN A 16 -1.76 33.70 11.45
C ASN A 16 -2.87 33.57 10.40
N LEU A 17 -4.02 34.12 10.65
CA LEU A 17 -5.20 33.97 9.78
C LEU A 17 -4.99 34.68 8.43
N VAL A 18 -4.42 35.86 8.44
CA VAL A 18 -4.18 36.67 7.22
C VAL A 18 -3.23 35.92 6.28
N PHE A 19 -2.11 35.45 6.81
CA PHE A 19 -1.15 34.66 6.02
C PHE A 19 -1.77 33.35 5.49
N ASN A 20 -2.55 32.67 6.33
CA ASN A 20 -3.21 31.42 5.93
C ASN A 20 -4.26 31.65 4.83
N ASP A 21 -4.94 32.79 4.83
CA ASP A 21 -5.91 33.14 3.78
C ASP A 21 -5.19 33.45 2.46
N TRP A 22 -4.06 34.15 2.49
CA TRP A 22 -3.24 34.34 1.28
C TRP A 22 -2.78 33.01 0.68
N VAL A 23 -2.34 32.09 1.52
CA VAL A 23 -1.93 30.75 1.04
C VAL A 23 -3.11 30.03 0.40
N ARG A 24 -4.31 30.10 0.97
CA ARG A 24 -5.51 29.51 0.37
C ARG A 24 -5.86 30.15 -0.97
N GLU A 25 -5.79 31.49 -1.05
CA GLU A 25 -6.04 32.21 -2.31
C GLU A 25 -5.04 31.86 -3.42
N VAL A 26 -3.76 31.70 -3.08
CA VAL A 26 -2.74 31.25 -4.05
C VAL A 26 -3.10 29.90 -4.67
N HIS A 27 -3.76 29.02 -3.91
CA HIS A 27 -4.14 27.67 -4.36
C HIS A 27 -5.46 27.63 -5.15
N ILE A 28 -6.16 28.77 -5.29
CA ILE A 28 -7.31 28.86 -6.20
C ILE A 28 -6.80 28.83 -7.63
N ALA A 29 -7.35 27.93 -8.47
CA ALA A 29 -6.83 27.69 -9.82
C ALA A 29 -6.79 28.95 -10.69
N GLU A 30 -7.79 29.86 -10.57
CA GLU A 30 -7.91 31.11 -11.29
C GLU A 30 -6.77 32.10 -10.97
N ASN A 31 -6.15 31.95 -9.80
CA ASN A 31 -5.05 32.80 -9.38
C ASN A 31 -3.68 32.39 -9.99
N LEU A 32 -3.61 31.22 -10.62
CA LEU A 32 -2.41 30.72 -11.29
C LEU A 32 -1.16 30.76 -10.38
N GLY A 33 -1.35 30.47 -9.08
CA GLY A 33 -0.27 30.40 -8.11
C GLY A 33 0.28 31.75 -7.66
N VAL A 34 -0.37 32.88 -8.02
CA VAL A 34 0.08 34.23 -7.67
C VAL A 34 -1.12 35.13 -7.30
N ILE A 35 -1.03 35.79 -6.16
CA ILE A 35 -2.00 36.81 -5.72
C ILE A 35 -1.33 38.17 -5.59
N SER A 36 -2.13 39.23 -5.64
CA SER A 36 -1.68 40.59 -5.36
C SER A 36 -2.17 40.98 -3.96
N VAL A 37 -1.25 41.39 -3.12
CA VAL A 37 -1.53 41.88 -1.77
C VAL A 37 -1.14 43.37 -1.66
N SER A 38 -1.89 44.16 -0.88
CA SER A 38 -1.55 45.58 -0.67
C SER A 38 -0.37 45.71 0.30
N GLU A 39 0.38 46.78 0.19
CA GLU A 39 1.48 47.09 1.13
C GLU A 39 0.96 47.14 2.59
N GLU A 40 -0.21 47.72 2.80
CA GLU A 40 -0.84 47.77 4.11
C GLU A 40 -1.13 46.38 4.67
N ALA A 41 -1.58 45.45 3.83
CA ALA A 41 -1.80 44.05 4.22
C ALA A 41 -0.50 43.35 4.59
N VAL A 42 0.57 43.62 3.86
CA VAL A 42 1.92 43.07 4.16
C VAL A 42 2.45 43.66 5.49
N GLU A 43 2.21 44.96 5.75
CA GLU A 43 2.62 45.57 7.01
C GLU A 43 1.86 45.05 8.23
N THR A 44 0.61 44.65 8.06
CA THR A 44 -0.24 44.06 9.12
C THR A 44 -0.02 42.56 9.33
N CYS A 45 0.60 41.90 8.37
CA CYS A 45 0.98 40.51 8.54
C CYS A 45 2.13 40.36 9.54
N ASP A 46 2.21 39.22 10.18
CA ASP A 46 3.32 38.85 11.04
C ASP A 46 4.64 38.86 10.23
N LYS A 47 5.51 39.84 10.52
CA LYS A 47 6.75 40.07 9.78
C LYS A 47 7.73 38.93 9.97
N GLU A 48 7.86 38.39 11.18
CA GLU A 48 8.77 37.29 11.47
C GLU A 48 8.35 36.03 10.72
N LEU A 49 7.06 35.73 10.70
CA LEU A 49 6.49 34.62 9.95
C LEU A 49 6.73 34.75 8.45
N LEU A 50 6.53 35.96 7.91
CA LEU A 50 6.71 36.22 6.49
C LEU A 50 8.19 36.14 6.06
N GLU A 51 9.09 36.66 6.86
CA GLU A 51 10.53 36.57 6.64
C GLU A 51 11.01 35.11 6.70
N ASP A 52 10.52 34.33 7.64
CA ASP A 52 10.83 32.90 7.76
C ASP A 52 10.30 32.11 6.54
N ALA A 53 9.08 32.43 6.09
CA ALA A 53 8.49 31.83 4.89
C ALA A 53 9.34 32.10 3.64
N ILE A 54 9.83 33.33 3.48
CA ILE A 54 10.70 33.71 2.36
C ILE A 54 12.06 33.02 2.46
N LYS A 55 12.67 33.02 3.65
CA LYS A 55 13.96 32.36 3.90
C LYS A 55 13.90 30.86 3.60
N LYS A 56 12.80 30.20 3.92
CA LYS A 56 12.53 28.80 3.65
C LYS A 56 12.10 28.52 2.21
N LYS A 57 12.04 29.54 1.37
CA LYS A 57 11.61 29.45 -0.05
C LYS A 57 10.19 28.87 -0.20
N LEU A 58 9.34 29.11 0.75
CA LEU A 58 7.92 28.73 0.73
C LEU A 58 7.06 29.79 0.06
N VAL A 59 7.50 31.04 0.11
CA VAL A 59 6.82 32.21 -0.45
C VAL A 59 7.86 33.13 -1.12
N ASN A 60 7.46 33.80 -2.18
CA ASN A 60 8.25 34.85 -2.83
C ASN A 60 7.39 36.12 -2.93
N LEU A 61 7.90 37.23 -2.44
CA LEU A 61 7.27 38.56 -2.51
C LEU A 61 8.04 39.41 -3.50
N GLN A 62 7.32 40.00 -4.46
CA GLN A 62 7.92 40.90 -5.47
C GLN A 62 7.05 42.16 -5.67
N PRO A 63 7.64 43.32 -5.83
CA PRO A 63 6.88 44.54 -6.15
C PRO A 63 6.16 44.40 -7.50
N ILE A 64 4.89 44.76 -7.56
CA ILE A 64 4.08 44.71 -8.79
C ILE A 64 4.71 45.54 -9.90
N ALA A 65 5.35 46.66 -9.55
CA ALA A 65 6.03 47.50 -10.50
C ALA A 65 7.21 46.84 -11.24
N SER A 66 7.75 45.74 -10.71
CA SER A 66 8.80 44.95 -11.34
C SER A 66 8.30 44.06 -12.47
N HIS A 67 6.98 43.84 -12.56
CA HIS A 67 6.37 42.93 -13.50
C HIS A 67 5.21 43.60 -14.23
N PRO A 68 5.37 43.94 -15.53
CA PRO A 68 4.29 44.58 -16.29
C PRO A 68 3.09 43.68 -16.55
N LEU A 69 3.26 42.36 -16.40
CA LEU A 69 2.20 41.36 -16.48
C LEU A 69 2.17 40.55 -15.19
N LYS A 70 0.98 40.08 -14.78
CA LYS A 70 0.85 39.18 -13.64
C LYS A 70 1.73 37.94 -13.87
N PRO A 71 2.71 37.65 -13.03
CA PRO A 71 3.48 36.41 -13.14
C PRO A 71 2.59 35.19 -12.93
N VAL A 72 2.98 34.09 -13.50
CA VAL A 72 2.31 32.79 -13.34
C VAL A 72 3.28 31.86 -12.62
N ASN A 73 2.82 31.25 -11.56
CA ASN A 73 3.57 30.20 -10.89
C ASN A 73 2.78 28.90 -11.01
N PHE A 74 3.31 27.97 -11.75
CA PHE A 74 2.72 26.64 -11.82
C PHE A 74 2.96 25.93 -10.50
N LEU A 75 1.92 25.95 -9.66
CA LEU A 75 1.89 25.07 -8.52
C LEU A 75 2.03 23.64 -9.04
N PRO A 76 2.73 22.78 -8.32
CA PRO A 76 2.89 21.38 -8.71
C PRO A 76 1.54 20.64 -8.58
N ILE A 77 0.60 20.97 -9.46
CA ILE A 77 -0.70 20.32 -9.55
C ILE A 77 -0.55 19.21 -10.58
N LEU A 78 -0.29 17.99 -10.10
CA LEU A 78 -0.52 16.82 -10.91
C LEU A 78 -2.01 16.54 -10.91
N ASN A 79 -2.67 16.87 -12.00
CA ASN A 79 -4.08 16.63 -12.22
C ASN A 79 -4.38 15.18 -12.62
N LEU A 80 -3.50 14.25 -12.23
CA LEU A 80 -3.72 12.81 -12.41
C LEU A 80 -5.10 12.34 -11.95
N GLN A 81 -5.74 13.11 -11.07
CA GLN A 81 -7.05 12.79 -10.54
C GLN A 81 -8.21 13.25 -11.40
N LYS A 82 -8.09 14.40 -12.05
CA LYS A 82 -9.09 14.78 -13.05
C LYS A 82 -9.07 13.81 -14.21
N ASP A 83 -7.89 13.34 -14.57
CA ASP A 83 -7.76 12.36 -15.63
C ASP A 83 -8.39 11.03 -15.22
N ILE A 84 -8.27 10.62 -13.95
CA ILE A 84 -8.92 9.42 -13.42
C ILE A 84 -10.44 9.63 -13.23
N GLU A 85 -10.89 10.79 -12.74
CA GLU A 85 -12.31 11.12 -12.64
C GLU A 85 -12.97 11.22 -14.02
N ASN A 86 -12.25 11.64 -15.04
CA ASN A 86 -12.72 11.70 -16.42
C ASN A 86 -12.64 10.35 -17.15
N ILE A 87 -11.91 9.38 -16.64
CA ILE A 87 -11.82 8.01 -17.21
C ILE A 87 -13.20 7.35 -17.27
N ASP A 88 -14.06 7.56 -16.29
CA ASP A 88 -15.42 7.02 -16.30
C ASP A 88 -16.28 7.59 -17.46
N ASP A 89 -15.97 8.79 -17.94
CA ASP A 89 -16.73 9.45 -19.02
C ASP A 89 -16.10 9.25 -20.41
N GLU A 90 -14.78 9.12 -20.51
CA GLU A 90 -14.02 9.02 -21.77
C GLU A 90 -13.16 7.73 -21.85
N ALA A 91 -13.47 6.79 -21.09
CA ALA A 91 -12.77 5.63 -20.52
C ALA A 91 -11.84 4.82 -21.41
N THR A 92 -11.75 5.04 -22.69
CA THR A 92 -11.14 4.02 -23.54
C THR A 92 -9.77 4.39 -24.10
N GLU A 93 -9.40 5.65 -24.12
CA GLU A 93 -8.21 6.06 -24.89
C GLU A 93 -6.94 6.33 -24.05
N LEU A 94 -7.06 6.56 -22.73
CA LEU A 94 -5.91 7.07 -21.94
C LEU A 94 -5.23 6.05 -21.02
N MET A 95 -5.87 4.95 -20.67
CA MET A 95 -5.29 3.93 -19.78
C MET A 95 -5.51 2.47 -20.22
N GLY A 96 -6.11 2.22 -21.38
CA GLY A 96 -6.70 0.91 -21.69
C GLY A 96 -5.74 -0.15 -22.20
N ASP A 97 -4.75 0.21 -22.99
CA ASP A 97 -4.08 -0.80 -23.80
C ASP A 97 -2.90 -1.50 -23.11
N ASP A 98 -2.33 -0.92 -22.06
CA ASP A 98 -1.10 -1.43 -21.45
C ASP A 98 -1.12 -1.55 -19.91
N ILE A 99 -2.28 -1.69 -19.27
CA ILE A 99 -2.37 -1.82 -17.80
C ILE A 99 -1.48 -2.96 -17.30
N ILE A 100 -1.45 -4.08 -18.02
CA ILE A 100 -0.65 -5.26 -17.65
C ILE A 100 0.85 -4.94 -17.66
N SER A 101 1.32 -4.05 -18.52
CA SER A 101 2.74 -3.66 -18.57
C SER A 101 3.25 -3.04 -17.26
N TYR A 102 2.37 -2.40 -16.49
CA TYR A 102 2.69 -1.79 -15.20
C TYR A 102 2.39 -2.71 -14.01
N LEU A 103 1.94 -3.92 -14.26
CA LEU A 103 1.67 -4.90 -13.21
C LEU A 103 2.97 -5.26 -12.50
N SER A 104 3.00 -5.05 -11.20
CA SER A 104 4.13 -5.36 -10.31
C SER A 104 3.88 -6.59 -9.43
N GLU A 105 2.60 -6.86 -9.13
CA GLU A 105 2.19 -7.93 -8.23
C GLU A 105 0.84 -8.51 -8.65
N LEU A 106 0.72 -9.83 -8.60
CA LEU A 106 -0.50 -10.57 -8.90
C LEU A 106 -0.91 -11.40 -7.67
N ASN A 107 -2.10 -11.15 -7.17
CA ASN A 107 -2.70 -11.87 -6.06
C ASN A 107 -3.83 -12.75 -6.57
N ILE A 108 -3.70 -14.04 -6.39
CA ILE A 108 -4.63 -15.05 -6.90
C ILE A 108 -5.30 -15.76 -5.74
N PHE A 109 -6.62 -15.62 -5.65
CA PHE A 109 -7.45 -16.35 -4.72
C PHE A 109 -7.94 -17.62 -5.39
N LEU A 110 -7.32 -18.77 -5.04
CA LEU A 110 -7.64 -20.07 -5.64
C LEU A 110 -9.04 -20.56 -5.25
N SER A 111 -9.43 -20.30 -4.00
CA SER A 111 -10.76 -20.56 -3.47
C SER A 111 -11.04 -19.60 -2.31
N LEU A 112 -12.31 -19.32 -2.06
CA LEU A 112 -12.78 -18.65 -0.86
C LEU A 112 -13.87 -19.55 -0.30
N ASP A 113 -13.49 -20.36 0.68
CA ASP A 113 -14.45 -21.22 1.39
C ASP A 113 -15.18 -20.46 2.47
N ASP A 114 -16.46 -20.76 2.67
CA ASP A 114 -17.28 -20.21 3.77
C ASP A 114 -16.75 -20.61 5.17
N GLY A 115 -15.76 -21.49 5.22
CA GLY A 115 -15.06 -21.95 6.41
C GLY A 115 -13.72 -21.26 6.66
N LEU A 116 -13.53 -20.04 6.13
CA LEU A 116 -12.39 -19.23 6.53
C LEU A 116 -12.35 -19.12 8.05
N LEU A 117 -11.21 -19.46 8.63
CA LEU A 117 -10.97 -19.24 10.05
C LEU A 117 -11.26 -17.77 10.38
N GLU A 118 -11.80 -17.46 11.56
CA GLU A 118 -12.08 -16.08 11.99
C GLU A 118 -10.85 -15.18 11.83
N GLU A 119 -9.66 -15.74 12.01
CA GLU A 119 -8.36 -15.11 11.77
C GLU A 119 -8.22 -14.60 10.35
N TRP A 120 -8.54 -15.42 9.36
CA TRP A 120 -8.48 -15.02 7.97
C TRP A 120 -9.48 -13.91 7.62
N ASP A 121 -10.70 -13.98 8.13
CA ASP A 121 -11.71 -12.96 7.88
C ASP A 121 -11.25 -11.60 8.41
N LEU A 122 -10.69 -11.56 9.63
CA LEU A 122 -10.14 -10.34 10.21
C LEU A 122 -8.94 -9.80 9.43
N ILE A 123 -8.04 -10.68 9.02
CA ILE A 123 -6.83 -10.32 8.27
C ILE A 123 -7.18 -9.86 6.86
N LEU A 124 -8.01 -10.61 6.14
CA LEU A 124 -8.38 -10.29 4.77
C LEU A 124 -9.14 -8.96 4.65
N ARG A 125 -9.88 -8.56 5.68
CA ARG A 125 -10.55 -7.24 5.72
C ARG A 125 -9.57 -6.07 5.85
N GLN A 126 -8.37 -6.28 6.35
CA GLN A 126 -7.40 -5.23 6.64
C GLN A 126 -6.13 -5.35 5.81
N LEU A 127 -5.92 -6.49 5.19
CA LEU A 127 -4.80 -6.70 4.33
C LEU A 127 -4.91 -5.90 3.04
N LEU A 128 -3.76 -5.79 2.44
CA LEU A 128 -3.49 -5.35 1.09
C LEU A 128 -4.30 -6.08 0.00
N PHE A 129 -5.17 -7.00 0.39
CA PHE A 129 -6.02 -7.78 -0.51
C PHE A 129 -7.49 -7.40 -0.26
N PRO A 130 -8.05 -6.40 -0.97
CA PRO A 130 -9.43 -6.05 -0.81
C PRO A 130 -10.33 -7.22 -1.24
N ILE A 131 -11.14 -7.71 -0.30
CA ILE A 131 -12.17 -8.70 -0.61
C ILE A 131 -13.43 -7.95 -1.02
N ARG A 132 -13.94 -8.26 -2.19
CA ARG A 132 -15.32 -7.89 -2.54
C ARG A 132 -16.27 -8.72 -1.67
N GLY A 133 -17.18 -8.05 -0.94
CA GLY A 133 -18.17 -8.71 -0.12
C GLY A 133 -18.96 -9.75 -0.90
N SER A 134 -19.25 -10.86 -0.23
CA SER A 134 -20.10 -11.95 -0.71
C SER A 134 -19.75 -12.47 -2.10
N ILE A 135 -18.57 -13.06 -2.24
CA ILE A 135 -18.31 -13.94 -3.39
C ILE A 135 -19.17 -15.18 -3.16
N GLY A 136 -20.27 -15.28 -3.93
CA GLY A 136 -21.23 -16.38 -3.76
C GLY A 136 -20.58 -17.74 -4.03
N GLN A 137 -21.02 -18.71 -3.25
CA GLN A 137 -20.71 -20.15 -3.27
C GLN A 137 -19.39 -20.57 -3.93
N CYS A 138 -18.55 -21.18 -3.11
CA CYS A 138 -17.26 -21.81 -3.38
C CYS A 138 -17.02 -22.27 -4.80
N LYS A 139 -16.53 -21.38 -5.65
CA LYS A 139 -15.89 -21.77 -6.90
C LYS A 139 -14.40 -21.79 -6.67
N GLN A 140 -13.75 -22.75 -7.27
CA GLN A 140 -12.30 -22.77 -7.39
C GLN A 140 -11.91 -22.14 -8.72
N LEU A 141 -10.88 -21.30 -8.72
CA LEU A 141 -10.38 -20.66 -9.93
C LEU A 141 -9.86 -21.70 -10.91
N ASP A 142 -10.26 -21.59 -12.18
CA ASP A 142 -9.75 -22.49 -13.22
C ASP A 142 -8.25 -22.20 -13.48
N PRO A 143 -7.38 -23.21 -13.43
CA PRO A 143 -5.96 -23.06 -13.74
C PRO A 143 -5.68 -22.43 -15.11
N PHE A 144 -6.58 -22.57 -16.07
CA PHE A 144 -6.45 -21.97 -17.39
C PHE A 144 -6.45 -20.43 -17.33
N ILE A 145 -7.24 -19.84 -16.42
CA ILE A 145 -7.24 -18.37 -16.20
C ILE A 145 -5.85 -17.93 -15.69
N ILE A 146 -5.27 -18.69 -14.75
CA ILE A 146 -3.94 -18.42 -14.24
C ILE A 146 -2.88 -18.50 -15.36
N GLU A 147 -2.98 -19.50 -16.22
CA GLU A 147 -2.07 -19.65 -17.38
C GLU A 147 -2.15 -18.44 -18.31
N LEU A 148 -3.35 -17.95 -18.63
CA LEU A 148 -3.55 -16.77 -19.47
C LEU A 148 -2.92 -15.53 -18.82
N LEU A 149 -3.20 -15.28 -17.53
CA LEU A 149 -2.65 -14.16 -16.81
C LEU A 149 -1.12 -14.15 -16.77
N LEU A 150 -0.51 -15.31 -16.49
CA LEU A 150 0.95 -15.44 -16.47
C LEU A 150 1.57 -15.22 -17.86
N ARG A 151 0.89 -15.68 -18.90
CA ARG A 151 1.33 -15.49 -20.29
C ARG A 151 1.26 -14.02 -20.69
N ASP A 152 0.15 -13.36 -20.40
CA ASP A 152 -0.05 -11.96 -20.79
C ASP A 152 0.83 -11.02 -19.96
N SER A 153 1.13 -11.40 -18.71
CA SER A 153 2.01 -10.63 -17.83
C SER A 153 3.50 -10.78 -18.09
N GLN A 154 3.92 -11.62 -19.04
CA GLN A 154 5.36 -11.86 -19.28
C GLN A 154 6.14 -10.62 -19.76
N TYR A 155 5.44 -9.61 -20.25
CA TYR A 155 6.04 -8.32 -20.65
C TYR A 155 5.91 -7.22 -19.56
N SER A 156 5.31 -7.56 -18.42
CA SER A 156 5.20 -6.64 -17.28
C SER A 156 6.47 -6.62 -16.45
N ILE A 157 6.51 -5.71 -15.48
CA ILE A 157 7.57 -5.66 -14.48
C ILE A 157 7.35 -6.64 -13.31
N MET A 158 6.29 -7.42 -13.37
CA MET A 158 5.88 -8.36 -12.34
C MET A 158 6.94 -9.42 -12.08
N GLN A 159 7.25 -9.64 -10.81
CA GLN A 159 8.16 -10.69 -10.36
C GLN A 159 7.52 -11.64 -9.35
N HIS A 160 6.47 -11.18 -8.67
CA HIS A 160 5.84 -11.89 -7.56
C HIS A 160 4.40 -12.26 -7.90
N VAL A 161 4.07 -13.52 -7.69
CA VAL A 161 2.72 -14.07 -7.82
C VAL A 161 2.33 -14.69 -6.49
N ASN A 162 1.31 -14.14 -5.85
CA ASN A 162 0.84 -14.57 -4.56
C ASN A 162 -0.40 -15.45 -4.71
N PHE A 163 -0.39 -16.62 -4.13
CA PHE A 163 -1.56 -17.46 -3.95
C PHE A 163 -2.09 -17.25 -2.54
N VAL A 164 -3.25 -16.65 -2.44
CA VAL A 164 -3.81 -16.12 -1.19
C VAL A 164 -5.21 -16.64 -0.96
N GLY A 165 -5.57 -16.78 0.31
CA GLY A 165 -6.95 -17.06 0.73
C GLY A 165 -7.41 -18.49 0.49
N GLY A 166 -8.34 -18.92 1.33
CA GLY A 166 -8.82 -20.28 1.36
C GLY A 166 -7.78 -21.30 1.82
N ASN A 167 -8.19 -22.55 1.89
CA ASN A 167 -7.26 -23.64 2.18
C ASN A 167 -6.60 -24.11 0.87
N LEU A 168 -5.34 -23.71 0.66
CA LEU A 168 -4.57 -24.04 -0.55
C LEU A 168 -4.46 -25.57 -0.75
N ALA A 169 -4.43 -26.36 0.32
CA ALA A 169 -4.35 -27.81 0.26
C ALA A 169 -5.63 -28.47 -0.32
N GLN A 170 -6.76 -27.78 -0.26
CA GLN A 170 -8.03 -28.26 -0.79
C GLN A 170 -8.27 -27.88 -2.25
N TYR A 171 -7.35 -27.13 -2.87
CA TYR A 171 -7.49 -26.78 -4.27
C TYR A 171 -7.38 -27.99 -5.18
N SER A 172 -8.49 -28.35 -5.83
CA SER A 172 -8.63 -29.62 -6.56
C SER A 172 -7.72 -29.73 -7.78
N TYR A 173 -7.29 -28.60 -8.35
CA TYR A 173 -6.49 -28.55 -9.58
C TYR A 173 -5.01 -28.36 -9.33
N TRP A 174 -4.51 -28.60 -8.11
CA TRP A 174 -3.12 -28.34 -7.72
C TRP A 174 -2.09 -28.96 -8.66
N GLY A 175 -2.32 -30.21 -9.11
CA GLY A 175 -1.42 -30.88 -10.06
C GLY A 175 -1.31 -30.18 -11.41
N LYS A 176 -2.43 -29.65 -11.93
CA LYS A 176 -2.43 -28.85 -13.17
C LYS A 176 -1.73 -27.50 -12.95
N LEU A 177 -2.04 -26.85 -11.84
CA LEU A 177 -1.44 -25.57 -11.48
C LEU A 177 0.09 -25.68 -11.41
N ARG A 178 0.63 -26.67 -10.73
CA ARG A 178 2.08 -26.91 -10.67
C ARG A 178 2.73 -27.04 -12.03
N ASN A 179 2.09 -27.76 -12.97
CA ASN A 179 2.61 -27.89 -14.33
C ASN A 179 2.64 -26.53 -15.06
N ILE A 180 1.59 -25.72 -14.88
CA ILE A 180 1.52 -24.36 -15.43
C ILE A 180 2.64 -23.50 -14.84
N LEU A 181 2.78 -23.46 -13.51
CA LEU A 181 3.79 -22.63 -12.84
C LEU A 181 5.22 -23.03 -13.29
N SER A 182 5.46 -24.31 -13.52
CA SER A 182 6.76 -24.79 -14.02
C SER A 182 7.08 -24.30 -15.44
N SER A 183 6.06 -23.88 -16.20
CA SER A 183 6.24 -23.32 -17.54
C SER A 183 6.59 -21.83 -17.53
N PHE A 184 6.48 -21.17 -16.37
CA PHE A 184 6.79 -19.75 -16.17
C PHE A 184 7.81 -19.55 -15.04
N PRO A 185 9.05 -20.06 -15.18
CA PRO A 185 10.05 -20.05 -14.11
C PRO A 185 10.61 -18.66 -13.79
N GLN A 186 10.26 -17.64 -14.55
CA GLN A 186 10.67 -16.25 -14.31
C GLN A 186 9.99 -15.60 -13.11
N TYR A 187 8.88 -16.16 -12.61
CA TYR A 187 8.14 -15.62 -11.49
C TYR A 187 8.51 -16.27 -10.16
N ASN A 188 8.46 -15.50 -9.10
CA ASN A 188 8.54 -15.96 -7.72
C ASN A 188 7.13 -16.26 -7.21
N TYR A 189 6.86 -17.50 -6.88
CA TYR A 189 5.55 -17.96 -6.42
C TYR A 189 5.52 -18.00 -4.90
N HIS A 190 4.57 -17.28 -4.31
CA HIS A 190 4.35 -17.15 -2.88
C HIS A 190 3.06 -17.84 -2.47
N LEU A 191 3.15 -18.77 -1.52
CA LEU A 191 2.01 -19.46 -0.94
C LEU A 191 1.70 -18.84 0.43
N TRP A 192 0.57 -18.16 0.53
CA TRP A 192 0.11 -17.53 1.75
C TRP A 192 -0.88 -18.42 2.47
N PHE A 193 -0.61 -18.74 3.73
CA PHE A 193 -1.48 -19.59 4.54
C PHE A 193 -1.31 -19.32 6.04
N ALA A 194 -2.34 -19.66 6.83
CA ALA A 194 -2.27 -19.56 8.28
C ALA A 194 -1.40 -20.66 8.87
N TYR A 195 -0.72 -20.40 9.98
CA TYR A 195 0.10 -21.39 10.66
C TYR A 195 -0.69 -22.65 11.05
N THR A 196 -2.00 -22.54 11.27
CA THR A 196 -2.91 -23.65 11.57
C THR A 196 -3.05 -24.64 10.41
N GLU A 197 -2.73 -24.21 9.18
CA GLU A 197 -2.80 -25.02 7.97
C GLU A 197 -1.49 -25.74 7.62
N LEU A 198 -0.43 -25.55 8.42
CA LEU A 198 0.92 -26.09 8.15
C LEU A 198 0.94 -27.59 7.83
N GLU A 199 0.17 -28.40 8.58
CA GLU A 199 0.13 -29.86 8.38
C GLU A 199 -0.50 -30.24 7.03
N GLN A 200 -1.51 -29.50 6.63
CA GLN A 200 -2.25 -29.76 5.38
C GLN A 200 -1.42 -29.37 4.15
N ILE A 201 -0.58 -28.37 4.28
CA ILE A 201 0.25 -27.84 3.20
C ILE A 201 1.52 -28.66 2.97
N THR A 202 1.91 -29.56 3.88
CA THR A 202 3.12 -30.38 3.70
C THR A 202 3.20 -31.11 2.35
N GLY A 203 2.06 -31.50 1.79
CA GLY A 203 1.97 -32.13 0.47
C GLY A 203 2.21 -31.17 -0.72
N LEU A 204 2.20 -29.86 -0.48
CA LEU A 204 2.40 -28.82 -1.50
C LEU A 204 3.84 -28.32 -1.57
N TYR A 205 4.71 -28.77 -0.68
CA TYR A 205 6.09 -28.27 -0.64
C TYR A 205 6.84 -28.54 -1.94
N ALA A 206 7.45 -27.49 -2.45
CA ALA A 206 8.34 -27.53 -3.59
C ALA A 206 9.50 -26.56 -3.37
N SER A 207 10.69 -26.91 -3.82
CA SER A 207 11.90 -26.11 -3.63
C SER A 207 11.84 -24.71 -4.23
N ASP A 208 10.93 -24.52 -5.18
CA ASP A 208 10.86 -23.31 -5.99
C ASP A 208 9.89 -22.26 -5.42
N PHE A 209 9.07 -22.64 -4.45
CA PHE A 209 8.09 -21.74 -3.83
C PHE A 209 8.65 -21.01 -2.63
N PHE A 210 8.09 -19.83 -2.37
CA PHE A 210 8.18 -19.09 -1.13
C PHE A 210 6.94 -19.35 -0.29
N TYR A 211 7.08 -19.32 1.02
CA TYR A 211 6.03 -19.66 1.97
C TYR A 211 5.83 -18.50 2.92
N ASP A 212 4.68 -17.86 2.80
CA ASP A 212 4.29 -16.71 3.60
C ASP A 212 3.30 -17.17 4.66
N ILE A 213 3.80 -17.36 5.89
CA ILE A 213 3.05 -17.95 7.00
C ILE A 213 2.45 -16.84 7.85
N ILE A 214 1.14 -16.85 7.98
CA ILE A 214 0.38 -15.89 8.79
C ILE A 214 0.28 -16.42 10.22
N ILE A 215 0.67 -15.58 11.16
CA ILE A 215 0.64 -15.84 12.60
C ILE A 215 -0.11 -14.69 13.28
N VAL A 216 -1.14 -15.00 14.05
CA VAL A 216 -1.92 -14.03 14.81
C VAL A 216 -1.84 -14.38 16.30
N PRO A 217 -0.92 -13.80 17.06
CA PRO A 217 -0.61 -14.21 18.42
C PRO A 217 -1.80 -14.20 19.36
N CYS A 218 -2.77 -13.28 19.20
CA CYS A 218 -3.94 -13.21 20.06
C CYS A 218 -4.87 -14.44 19.96
N PHE A 219 -4.69 -15.30 18.95
CA PHE A 219 -5.42 -16.56 18.77
C PHE A 219 -4.58 -17.80 19.13
N ILE A 220 -3.38 -17.61 19.69
CA ILE A 220 -2.41 -18.66 19.97
C ILE A 220 -2.17 -18.75 21.46
N ASP A 221 -2.43 -19.92 22.03
CA ASP A 221 -2.20 -20.18 23.47
C ASP A 221 -0.71 -20.43 23.77
N ASP A 222 0.01 -21.07 22.84
CA ASP A 222 1.43 -21.42 23.01
C ASP A 222 2.28 -21.08 21.78
N MET A 223 3.00 -19.97 21.83
CA MET A 223 3.88 -19.51 20.75
C MET A 223 5.14 -20.39 20.58
N GLU A 224 5.60 -21.08 21.62
CA GLU A 224 6.73 -21.99 21.49
C GLU A 224 6.34 -23.24 20.69
N GLU A 225 5.10 -23.73 20.84
CA GLU A 225 4.59 -24.81 19.98
C GLU A 225 4.56 -24.39 18.51
N VAL A 226 4.07 -23.17 18.21
CA VAL A 226 4.06 -22.62 16.83
C VAL A 226 5.45 -22.56 16.26
N LYS A 227 6.41 -22.05 17.02
CA LYS A 227 7.83 -21.98 16.64
C LYS A 227 8.38 -23.37 16.33
N ASP A 228 8.18 -24.33 17.25
CA ASP A 228 8.65 -25.70 17.07
C ASP A 228 8.07 -26.34 15.81
N ARG A 229 6.78 -26.16 15.53
CA ARG A 229 6.14 -26.63 14.29
C ARG A 229 6.76 -26.03 13.05
N ILE A 230 7.01 -24.71 13.05
CA ILE A 230 7.62 -24.01 11.92
C ILE A 230 9.08 -24.48 11.71
N MET A 231 9.84 -24.64 12.79
CA MET A 231 11.24 -25.10 12.71
C MET A 231 11.36 -26.55 12.24
N HIS A 232 10.36 -27.36 12.43
CA HIS A 232 10.32 -28.75 11.93
C HIS A 232 9.85 -28.88 10.48
N LEU A 233 9.50 -27.77 9.81
CA LEU A 233 9.20 -27.79 8.38
C LEU A 233 10.43 -28.19 7.56
N SER A 234 10.24 -29.10 6.62
CA SER A 234 11.30 -29.50 5.68
C SER A 234 11.57 -28.43 4.59
N ILE A 235 11.42 -27.17 4.95
CA ILE A 235 11.61 -26.02 4.05
C ILE A 235 12.83 -25.23 4.54
N ARG A 236 13.60 -24.71 3.58
CA ARG A 236 14.71 -23.84 3.90
C ARG A 236 14.22 -22.51 4.49
N PRO A 237 14.76 -22.04 5.63
CA PRO A 237 14.31 -20.82 6.30
C PRO A 237 14.28 -19.58 5.40
N GLU A 238 15.23 -19.45 4.48
CA GLU A 238 15.31 -18.34 3.52
C GLU A 238 14.16 -18.31 2.49
N LYS A 239 13.36 -19.36 2.44
CA LYS A 239 12.14 -19.44 1.63
C LYS A 239 10.87 -19.18 2.46
N VAL A 240 11.00 -18.93 3.75
CA VAL A 240 9.88 -18.73 4.66
C VAL A 240 9.87 -17.29 5.15
N THR A 241 8.73 -16.64 5.03
CA THR A 241 8.45 -15.34 5.64
C THR A 241 7.32 -15.49 6.64
N LEU A 242 7.55 -15.06 7.87
CA LEU A 242 6.58 -15.10 8.95
C LEU A 242 5.91 -13.73 9.06
N HIS A 243 4.63 -13.66 8.79
CA HIS A 243 3.82 -12.46 8.93
C HIS A 243 3.09 -12.48 10.27
N VAL A 244 3.63 -11.76 11.24
CA VAL A 244 3.09 -11.72 12.60
C VAL A 244 2.14 -10.52 12.72
N TYR A 245 0.86 -10.80 12.89
CA TYR A 245 -0.19 -9.79 13.00
C TYR A 245 -0.50 -9.48 14.46
N MET A 246 0.04 -8.36 14.95
CA MET A 246 -0.05 -7.95 16.35
C MET A 246 -1.25 -7.04 16.61
N THR A 247 -1.94 -7.29 17.71
CA THR A 247 -3.03 -6.43 18.22
C THR A 247 -2.60 -5.57 19.40
N SER A 248 -1.50 -5.94 20.07
CA SER A 248 -0.91 -5.23 21.21
C SER A 248 0.63 -5.35 21.22
N GLU A 249 1.30 -4.53 22.04
CA GLU A 249 2.76 -4.59 22.22
C GLU A 249 3.22 -5.86 22.97
N GLU A 250 2.35 -6.41 23.81
CA GLU A 250 2.65 -7.59 24.63
C GLU A 250 2.82 -8.84 23.76
N GLU A 251 2.28 -8.82 22.54
CA GLU A 251 2.37 -9.91 21.56
C GLU A 251 3.67 -9.91 20.76
N TYR A 252 4.65 -9.06 21.12
CA TYR A 252 5.89 -8.95 20.37
C TYR A 252 6.71 -10.24 20.42
N VAL A 253 6.76 -10.93 19.30
CA VAL A 253 7.34 -12.28 19.18
C VAL A 253 8.51 -12.39 18.20
N ALA A 254 9.02 -11.29 17.68
CA ALA A 254 10.12 -11.34 16.70
C ALA A 254 11.38 -12.03 17.28
N SER A 255 11.60 -11.94 18.60
CA SER A 255 12.71 -12.61 19.30
C SER A 255 12.50 -14.11 19.54
N VAL A 256 11.29 -14.61 19.29
CA VAL A 256 10.97 -16.04 19.45
C VAL A 256 11.55 -16.87 18.31
N PHE A 257 11.64 -16.30 17.11
CA PHE A 257 12.14 -17.00 15.93
C PHE A 257 13.66 -16.76 15.74
N PRO A 258 14.40 -17.77 15.23
CA PRO A 258 15.81 -17.61 14.89
C PRO A 258 16.05 -16.55 13.80
N ASP A 259 17.21 -15.90 13.82
CA ASP A 259 17.61 -14.81 12.92
C ASP A 259 17.62 -15.18 11.42
N ASN A 260 17.61 -16.47 11.10
CA ASN A 260 17.59 -16.96 9.72
C ASN A 260 16.20 -16.99 9.10
N TYR A 261 15.13 -16.70 9.86
CA TYR A 261 13.79 -16.51 9.34
C TYR A 261 13.52 -15.03 9.06
N SER A 262 12.83 -14.76 7.97
CA SER A 262 12.31 -13.42 7.71
C SER A 262 11.03 -13.22 8.52
N VAL A 263 11.01 -12.23 9.43
CA VAL A 263 9.84 -11.92 10.25
C VAL A 263 9.34 -10.53 9.90
N CYS A 264 8.09 -10.45 9.41
CA CYS A 264 7.38 -9.22 9.11
C CYS A 264 6.30 -8.97 10.16
N ILE A 265 6.49 -7.94 10.99
CA ILE A 265 5.49 -7.54 11.98
C ILE A 265 4.48 -6.60 11.33
N ARG A 266 3.20 -6.91 11.50
CA ARG A 266 2.09 -6.14 10.94
C ARG A 266 1.08 -5.81 12.04
N PRO A 267 0.65 -4.54 12.16
CA PRO A 267 -0.41 -4.19 13.10
C PRO A 267 -1.77 -4.67 12.58
N LEU A 268 -2.58 -5.25 13.46
CA LEU A 268 -3.94 -5.71 13.17
C LEU A 268 -4.94 -4.93 14.02
N TYR A 269 -5.87 -4.24 13.37
CA TYR A 269 -6.90 -3.48 14.04
C TYR A 269 -8.12 -4.36 14.36
N THR A 270 -8.44 -4.47 15.65
CA THR A 270 -9.57 -5.29 16.13
C THR A 270 -10.86 -4.50 16.37
N GLY A 271 -10.85 -3.20 16.14
CA GLY A 271 -11.94 -2.29 16.51
C GLY A 271 -11.83 -1.77 17.95
N HIS A 272 -10.99 -2.37 18.79
CA HIS A 272 -10.88 -2.04 20.22
C HIS A 272 -9.46 -1.61 20.64
N ASN A 273 -8.46 -1.78 19.80
CA ASN A 273 -7.04 -1.49 20.08
C ASN A 273 -6.55 -0.17 19.48
N LEU A 274 -7.41 0.85 19.45
CA LEU A 274 -7.07 2.16 18.87
C LEU A 274 -5.85 2.82 19.54
N ASP A 275 -5.65 2.63 20.84
CA ASP A 275 -4.51 3.22 21.56
C ASP A 275 -3.18 2.59 21.15
N PHE A 276 -3.16 1.28 20.84
CA PHE A 276 -2.02 0.61 20.22
C PHE A 276 -1.69 1.26 18.86
N PHE A 277 -2.71 1.50 18.03
CA PHE A 277 -2.52 2.15 16.72
C PHE A 277 -2.04 3.59 16.84
N LYS A 278 -2.60 4.39 17.75
CA LYS A 278 -2.15 5.77 17.99
C LYS A 278 -0.68 5.83 18.40
N LYS A 279 -0.23 4.85 19.20
CA LYS A 279 1.15 4.81 19.71
C LYS A 279 2.15 4.33 18.69
N ASN A 280 1.81 3.29 17.89
CA ASN A 280 2.76 2.51 17.11
C ASN A 280 2.59 2.61 15.59
N VAL A 281 1.41 3.01 15.11
CA VAL A 281 1.06 2.98 13.69
C VAL A 281 0.79 4.37 13.11
N PHE A 282 0.08 5.22 13.86
CA PHE A 282 -0.25 6.54 13.37
C PHE A 282 1.01 7.42 13.31
N LEU A 283 1.19 8.05 12.16
CA LEU A 283 2.31 8.96 11.94
C LEU A 283 2.19 10.16 12.90
N LYS A 284 3.28 10.43 13.58
CA LYS A 284 3.45 11.65 14.37
C LYS A 284 3.98 12.77 13.48
N GLU A 285 3.89 13.99 13.96
CA GLU A 285 4.42 15.14 13.23
C GLU A 285 5.90 14.97 12.91
N GLU A 286 6.69 14.45 13.86
CA GLU A 286 8.12 14.22 13.66
C GLU A 286 8.40 13.19 12.54
N ASP A 287 7.56 12.18 12.39
CA ASP A 287 7.68 11.16 11.33
C ASP A 287 7.43 11.80 9.96
N ILE A 288 6.43 12.68 9.87
CA ILE A 288 6.10 13.41 8.64
C ILE A 288 7.24 14.37 8.28
N LEU A 289 7.73 15.12 9.25
CA LEU A 289 8.78 16.11 9.06
C LEU A 289 10.15 15.48 8.77
N GLY A 290 10.40 14.30 9.34
CA GLY A 290 11.64 13.53 9.11
C GLY A 290 11.67 12.75 7.79
N SER A 291 10.52 12.61 7.12
CA SER A 291 10.46 11.85 5.87
C SER A 291 10.92 12.70 4.69
N VAL A 292 11.88 12.21 3.92
CA VAL A 292 12.23 12.79 2.62
C VAL A 292 11.14 12.42 1.62
N ILE A 293 10.14 13.27 1.51
CA ILE A 293 9.01 13.05 0.59
C ILE A 293 9.32 13.76 -0.73
N GLY A 294 9.59 13.01 -1.77
CA GLY A 294 9.69 13.56 -3.13
C GLY A 294 8.31 14.07 -3.60
N MET A 295 8.31 15.16 -4.39
CA MET A 295 7.09 15.76 -4.98
C MET A 295 6.16 14.69 -5.57
N ARG A 296 6.69 13.75 -6.32
CA ARG A 296 5.91 12.68 -6.95
C ARG A 296 5.12 11.83 -5.94
N LYS A 297 5.69 11.54 -4.78
CA LYS A 297 4.99 10.77 -3.72
C LYS A 297 3.86 11.56 -3.07
N ILE A 298 4.05 12.87 -2.85
CA ILE A 298 3.00 13.72 -2.28
C ILE A 298 1.76 13.71 -3.18
N PHE A 299 1.96 13.84 -4.49
CA PHE A 299 0.85 13.89 -5.44
C PHE A 299 0.19 12.54 -5.68
N CYS A 300 0.98 11.48 -5.77
CA CYS A 300 0.44 10.12 -5.88
C CYS A 300 -0.48 9.73 -4.72
N ASN A 301 -0.24 10.28 -3.52
CA ASN A 301 -0.96 9.89 -2.32
C ASN A 301 -2.10 10.86 -1.92
N GLN A 302 -2.35 11.92 -2.66
CA GLN A 302 -3.37 12.92 -2.27
C GLN A 302 -4.81 12.38 -2.27
N LYS A 303 -5.18 11.57 -3.24
CA LYS A 303 -6.52 10.97 -3.35
C LYS A 303 -6.47 9.50 -3.73
N LEU A 304 -5.42 9.02 -4.38
CA LEU A 304 -5.25 7.62 -4.73
C LEU A 304 -4.48 6.89 -3.65
N ASN A 305 -4.99 5.75 -3.23
CA ASN A 305 -4.21 4.82 -2.45
C ASN A 305 -3.20 4.13 -3.37
N SER A 306 -1.97 4.65 -3.41
CA SER A 306 -0.91 4.08 -4.25
C SER A 306 -0.49 2.67 -3.84
N THR A 307 -0.97 2.17 -2.71
CA THR A 307 -0.67 0.82 -2.20
C THR A 307 -1.12 -0.27 -3.18
N PHE A 308 -2.21 -0.01 -3.91
CA PHE A 308 -2.76 -0.97 -4.87
C PHE A 308 -2.39 -0.68 -6.33
N PHE A 309 -1.56 0.33 -6.57
CA PHE A 309 -1.15 0.65 -7.93
C PHE A 309 -0.18 -0.41 -8.46
N GLY A 310 -0.53 -1.03 -9.58
CA GLY A 310 0.24 -2.14 -10.15
C GLY A 310 -0.02 -3.50 -9.48
N VAL A 311 -1.04 -3.61 -8.63
CA VAL A 311 -1.46 -4.86 -8.00
C VAL A 311 -2.78 -5.31 -8.60
N LEU A 312 -2.83 -6.55 -9.07
CA LEU A 312 -4.06 -7.16 -9.58
C LEU A 312 -4.50 -8.28 -8.64
N ASN A 313 -5.76 -8.21 -8.21
CA ASN A 313 -6.38 -9.26 -7.41
C ASN A 313 -7.34 -10.06 -8.28
N VAL A 314 -7.17 -11.37 -8.33
CA VAL A 314 -8.01 -12.27 -9.14
C VAL A 314 -8.75 -13.22 -8.22
N TYR A 315 -10.07 -13.20 -8.28
CA TYR A 315 -10.95 -13.96 -7.41
C TYR A 315 -11.35 -15.31 -8.01
N PRO A 316 -11.88 -16.26 -7.20
CA PRO A 316 -12.22 -17.61 -7.66
C PRO A 316 -13.26 -17.66 -8.77
N ASP A 317 -14.08 -16.63 -8.92
CA ASP A 317 -15.06 -16.50 -10.01
C ASP A 317 -14.46 -15.90 -11.30
N GLY A 318 -13.17 -15.56 -11.28
CA GLY A 318 -12.46 -14.93 -12.38
C GLY A 318 -12.64 -13.41 -12.44
N SER A 319 -13.31 -12.79 -11.46
CA SER A 319 -13.38 -11.33 -11.37
C SER A 319 -12.06 -10.73 -10.88
N VAL A 320 -11.84 -9.45 -11.15
CA VAL A 320 -10.68 -8.66 -10.75
C VAL A 320 -11.12 -7.43 -9.97
#